data_df7f35b9c6f36177244b9cae5b1a0b2d
#
_entry.id   df7f35b9c6f36177244b9cae5b1a0b2d
#
_cell.length_a   1.000
_cell.length_b   1.000
_cell.length_c   1.000
_cell.angle_alpha   90.00
_cell.angle_beta   90.00
_cell.angle_gamma   90.00
#
_symmetry.space_group_name_H-M   'P 1'
#
loop_
_entity.id
_entity.type
_entity.pdbx_description
1 polymer ?
#
loop_
_entity_poly.entity_id
_entity_poly.type
_entity_poly.pdbx_seq_one_letter_code
_entity_poly.pdbx_strand_id
1 'polypeptide(L)'
;MLGAAGLAMAAYAGCVRPRLMRWGATDDEVAGPYPGADVVPKGQRGPTMAVTIDAPPDEVWPWLVQMGGDRGGWYSWDRLDNGGRPSAREVHPEWQDLAVGDYVKYWRGSQGAVDAWQVALLEPNRFLGLHGLTDLRLHNLDPNQPRPHAYTEGLWGFLLNELPGGRTRLVIGGYEAVRPRWLGRLYSYTPVVWIMQARTMSVLKRNVEHAAQART
;
A
#
# COMPACT_ATOMS: atom_id res chain seq x y z
N MET A 1 -25.21 -4.73 28.20
CA MET A 1 -23.99 -4.20 27.56
C MET A 1 -23.42 -5.08 26.44
N LEU A 2 -23.43 -6.42 26.56
CA LEU A 2 -22.97 -7.34 25.49
C LEU A 2 -23.74 -7.19 24.17
N GLY A 3 -25.03 -6.86 24.19
CA GLY A 3 -25.83 -6.69 22.97
C GLY A 3 -25.45 -5.48 22.11
N ALA A 4 -25.12 -4.33 22.74
CA ALA A 4 -24.76 -3.11 22.02
C ALA A 4 -23.38 -3.24 21.35
N ALA A 5 -22.40 -3.87 22.03
CA ALA A 5 -21.08 -4.13 21.49
C ALA A 5 -21.16 -5.13 20.30
N GLY A 6 -22.00 -6.17 20.40
CA GLY A 6 -22.23 -7.12 19.33
C GLY A 6 -22.87 -6.48 18.09
N LEU A 7 -23.85 -5.60 18.28
CA LEU A 7 -24.48 -4.84 17.18
C LEU A 7 -23.49 -3.88 16.52
N ALA A 8 -22.67 -3.17 17.30
CA ALA A 8 -21.64 -2.27 16.76
C ALA A 8 -20.59 -3.04 15.94
N MET A 9 -20.15 -4.19 16.41
CA MET A 9 -19.21 -5.05 15.67
C MET A 9 -19.83 -5.60 14.40
N ALA A 10 -21.08 -6.04 14.42
CA ALA A 10 -21.81 -6.51 13.24
C ALA A 10 -22.00 -5.39 12.21
N ALA A 11 -22.37 -4.19 12.64
CA ALA A 11 -22.49 -3.01 11.78
C ALA A 11 -21.14 -2.63 11.17
N TYR A 12 -20.06 -2.64 11.95
CA TYR A 12 -18.72 -2.42 11.44
C TYR A 12 -18.34 -3.45 10.39
N ALA A 13 -18.47 -4.74 10.70
CA ALA A 13 -18.09 -5.84 9.80
C ALA A 13 -18.91 -5.87 8.51
N GLY A 14 -20.21 -5.59 8.59
CA GLY A 14 -21.13 -5.68 7.44
C GLY A 14 -21.23 -4.40 6.61
N CYS A 15 -21.07 -3.23 7.21
CA CYS A 15 -21.33 -1.96 6.53
C CYS A 15 -20.09 -1.07 6.37
N VAL A 16 -19.31 -0.91 7.43
CA VAL A 16 -18.20 0.06 7.43
C VAL A 16 -16.95 -0.53 6.79
N ARG A 17 -16.52 -1.70 7.27
CA ARG A 17 -15.31 -2.38 6.80
C ARG A 17 -15.30 -2.63 5.29
N PRO A 18 -16.35 -3.17 4.64
CA PRO A 18 -16.34 -3.39 3.20
C PRO A 18 -16.16 -2.08 2.41
N ARG A 19 -16.74 -0.98 2.89
CA ARG A 19 -16.60 0.34 2.25
C ARG A 19 -15.19 0.90 2.42
N LEU A 20 -14.57 0.73 3.58
CA LEU A 20 -13.18 1.14 3.81
C LEU A 20 -12.22 0.35 2.92
N MET A 21 -12.40 -0.96 2.82
CA MET A 21 -11.53 -1.85 2.03
C MET A 21 -11.63 -1.64 0.51
N ARG A 22 -12.64 -0.95 0.04
CA ARG A 22 -12.86 -0.63 -1.38
C ARG A 22 -13.02 0.88 -1.63
N TRP A 23 -12.47 1.69 -0.76
CA TRP A 23 -12.61 3.14 -0.85
C TRP A 23 -12.21 3.67 -2.22
N GLY A 24 -13.16 4.35 -2.90
CA GLY A 24 -12.96 4.94 -4.21
C GLY A 24 -12.84 3.95 -5.39
N ALA A 25 -12.78 2.63 -5.15
CA ALA A 25 -12.69 1.64 -6.21
C ALA A 25 -14.06 1.29 -6.80
N THR A 26 -14.09 0.99 -8.10
CA THR A 26 -15.25 0.46 -8.81
C THR A 26 -15.40 -1.04 -8.58
N ASP A 27 -16.56 -1.61 -8.92
CA ASP A 27 -16.79 -3.06 -8.85
C ASP A 27 -15.83 -3.83 -9.76
N ASP A 28 -15.56 -3.31 -10.95
CA ASP A 28 -14.65 -3.91 -11.93
C ASP A 28 -13.19 -3.92 -11.42
N GLU A 29 -12.75 -2.86 -10.73
CA GLU A 29 -11.40 -2.80 -10.13
C GLU A 29 -11.26 -3.78 -8.96
N VAL A 30 -12.33 -4.01 -8.21
CA VAL A 30 -12.34 -4.96 -7.09
C VAL A 30 -12.35 -6.41 -7.59
N ALA A 31 -13.16 -6.72 -8.61
CA ALA A 31 -13.34 -8.08 -9.15
C ALA A 31 -12.32 -8.45 -10.23
N GLY A 32 -11.75 -7.44 -10.90
CA GLY A 32 -10.86 -7.63 -12.04
C GLY A 32 -9.46 -8.17 -11.68
N PRO A 33 -8.70 -8.55 -12.70
CA PRO A 33 -7.34 -9.02 -12.51
C PRO A 33 -6.44 -7.90 -11.94
N TYR A 34 -5.44 -8.31 -11.16
CA TYR A 34 -4.45 -7.40 -10.60
C TYR A 34 -3.06 -8.00 -10.70
N PRO A 35 -2.01 -7.23 -11.01
CA PRO A 35 -0.65 -7.74 -11.18
C PRO A 35 -0.08 -8.38 -9.90
N GLY A 36 0.86 -9.33 -10.05
CA GLY A 36 1.68 -9.88 -8.98
C GLY A 36 1.04 -11.00 -8.16
N ALA A 37 0.06 -11.72 -8.72
CA ALA A 37 -0.54 -12.89 -8.04
C ALA A 37 0.48 -14.00 -7.73
N ASP A 38 1.54 -14.11 -8.52
CA ASP A 38 2.63 -15.07 -8.40
C ASP A 38 3.63 -14.72 -7.30
N VAL A 39 3.70 -13.45 -6.89
CA VAL A 39 4.59 -12.97 -5.81
C VAL A 39 4.19 -13.56 -4.45
N VAL A 40 2.88 -13.80 -4.23
CA VAL A 40 2.36 -14.36 -2.98
C VAL A 40 1.71 -15.72 -3.26
N PRO A 41 2.46 -16.83 -3.22
CA PRO A 41 1.92 -18.14 -3.51
C PRO A 41 0.75 -18.50 -2.60
N LYS A 42 -0.40 -18.86 -3.19
CA LYS A 42 -1.66 -19.14 -2.47
C LYS A 42 -2.22 -17.93 -1.70
N GLY A 43 -1.83 -16.73 -2.06
CA GLY A 43 -2.41 -15.48 -1.56
C GLY A 43 -3.85 -15.32 -2.03
N GLN A 44 -4.64 -14.59 -1.24
CA GLN A 44 -5.98 -14.15 -1.62
C GLN A 44 -5.91 -12.68 -2.01
N ARG A 45 -6.79 -12.28 -2.93
CA ARG A 45 -6.95 -10.88 -3.31
C ARG A 45 -7.26 -10.06 -2.06
N GLY A 46 -6.41 -9.08 -1.78
CA GLY A 46 -6.58 -8.13 -0.69
C GLY A 46 -7.58 -7.02 -1.04
N PRO A 47 -7.73 -6.03 -0.15
CA PRO A 47 -8.49 -4.82 -0.41
C PRO A 47 -8.04 -4.12 -1.68
N THR A 48 -8.98 -3.46 -2.35
CA THR A 48 -8.70 -2.66 -3.55
C THR A 48 -9.27 -1.27 -3.36
N MET A 49 -8.39 -0.27 -3.35
CA MET A 49 -8.74 1.14 -3.19
C MET A 49 -8.26 1.92 -4.40
N ALA A 50 -8.97 2.99 -4.77
CA ALA A 50 -8.57 3.73 -5.96
C ALA A 50 -8.87 5.23 -5.86
N VAL A 51 -8.07 6.03 -6.58
CA VAL A 51 -8.27 7.48 -6.73
C VAL A 51 -7.89 7.91 -8.14
N THR A 52 -8.59 8.89 -8.69
CA THR A 52 -8.18 9.55 -9.93
C THR A 52 -7.36 10.79 -9.60
N ILE A 53 -6.22 10.93 -10.27
CA ILE A 53 -5.26 12.05 -10.13
C ILE A 53 -5.25 12.81 -11.45
N ASP A 54 -5.38 14.13 -11.40
CA ASP A 54 -5.40 15.00 -12.57
C ASP A 54 -3.95 15.35 -13.01
N ALA A 55 -3.20 14.30 -13.31
CA ALA A 55 -1.83 14.33 -13.84
C ALA A 55 -1.54 13.00 -14.56
N PRO A 56 -0.66 12.96 -15.58
CA PRO A 56 -0.30 11.74 -16.29
C PRO A 56 0.58 10.81 -15.42
N PRO A 57 0.70 9.51 -15.79
CA PRO A 57 1.41 8.51 -14.97
C PRO A 57 2.88 8.84 -14.70
N ASP A 58 3.57 9.47 -15.62
CA ASP A 58 4.98 9.87 -15.49
C ASP A 58 5.17 11.02 -14.46
N GLU A 59 4.14 11.78 -14.18
CA GLU A 59 4.14 12.78 -13.10
C GLU A 59 3.75 12.18 -11.73
N VAL A 60 2.98 11.09 -11.72
CA VAL A 60 2.61 10.37 -10.48
C VAL A 60 3.74 9.45 -10.02
N TRP A 61 4.42 8.80 -10.96
CA TRP A 61 5.42 7.78 -10.70
C TRP A 61 6.57 8.22 -9.75
N PRO A 62 7.18 9.40 -9.93
CA PRO A 62 8.25 9.86 -9.05
C PRO A 62 7.86 9.93 -7.56
N TRP A 63 6.59 10.20 -7.27
CA TRP A 63 6.08 10.24 -5.90
C TRP A 63 5.92 8.86 -5.29
N LEU A 64 5.64 7.83 -6.12
CA LEU A 64 5.55 6.45 -5.66
C LEU A 64 6.93 5.87 -5.35
N VAL A 65 7.92 6.07 -6.22
CA VAL A 65 9.27 5.51 -6.04
C VAL A 65 10.03 6.14 -4.87
N GLN A 66 9.71 7.37 -4.51
CA GLN A 66 10.31 8.01 -3.34
C GLN A 66 9.62 7.71 -2.00
N MET A 67 8.52 6.92 -1.98
CA MET A 67 7.89 6.51 -0.71
C MET A 67 8.86 5.71 0.15
N GLY A 68 8.71 5.84 1.48
CA GLY A 68 9.47 5.08 2.45
C GLY A 68 9.90 5.91 3.65
N GLY A 69 10.05 5.26 4.80
CA GLY A 69 10.39 5.92 6.06
C GLY A 69 11.79 6.54 6.08
N ASP A 70 12.70 6.10 5.24
CA ASP A 70 14.04 6.67 5.04
C ASP A 70 14.14 7.66 3.88
N ARG A 71 13.05 7.87 3.14
CA ARG A 71 12.94 8.73 1.95
C ARG A 71 11.83 9.77 2.13
N GLY A 72 10.92 9.85 1.17
CA GLY A 72 9.82 10.80 1.10
C GLY A 72 8.68 10.61 2.11
N GLY A 73 8.75 9.60 2.98
CA GLY A 73 7.67 9.27 3.91
C GLY A 73 6.52 8.52 3.26
N TRP A 74 5.39 8.41 3.96
CA TRP A 74 4.25 7.58 3.55
C TRP A 74 3.03 8.38 3.09
N TYR A 75 3.11 9.71 3.10
CA TYR A 75 2.00 10.62 2.73
C TYR A 75 0.73 10.40 3.57
N SER A 76 0.89 9.96 4.82
CA SER A 76 -0.20 9.67 5.74
C SER A 76 -0.17 10.57 6.98
N TRP A 77 -0.20 10.02 8.20
CA TRP A 77 -0.01 10.78 9.44
C TRP A 77 1.42 10.66 9.92
N ASP A 78 2.25 11.62 9.62
CA ASP A 78 3.68 11.62 9.88
C ASP A 78 4.06 11.26 11.34
N ARG A 79 3.18 11.57 12.29
CA ARG A 79 3.39 11.20 13.71
C ARG A 79 3.18 9.72 13.99
N LEU A 80 2.40 9.01 13.14
CA LEU A 80 2.07 7.60 13.34
C LEU A 80 2.99 6.67 12.54
N ASP A 81 3.34 7.06 11.32
CA ASP A 81 4.02 6.20 10.36
C ASP A 81 5.37 6.72 9.86
N ASN A 82 5.74 7.95 10.21
CA ASN A 82 7.00 8.56 9.78
C ASN A 82 7.83 9.15 10.95
N GLY A 83 7.58 8.72 12.17
CA GLY A 83 8.29 9.18 13.36
C GLY A 83 8.17 10.69 13.63
N GLY A 84 7.09 11.32 13.18
CA GLY A 84 6.85 12.76 13.27
C GLY A 84 7.56 13.59 12.20
N ARG A 85 8.35 12.99 11.32
CA ARG A 85 9.00 13.68 10.20
C ARG A 85 7.98 13.95 9.10
N PRO A 86 7.87 15.18 8.58
CA PRO A 86 6.97 15.48 7.48
C PRO A 86 7.30 14.65 6.23
N SER A 87 6.27 14.12 5.59
CA SER A 87 6.39 13.53 4.27
C SER A 87 6.77 14.59 3.23
N ALA A 88 7.51 14.18 2.19
CA ALA A 88 7.98 15.04 1.12
C ALA A 88 6.82 15.76 0.43
N ARG A 89 7.03 17.03 0.07
CA ARG A 89 6.09 17.87 -0.67
C ARG A 89 6.56 18.20 -2.07
N GLU A 90 7.72 17.66 -2.46
CA GLU A 90 8.35 17.77 -3.78
C GLU A 90 9.00 16.45 -4.15
N VAL A 91 9.32 16.28 -5.43
CA VAL A 91 10.07 15.13 -5.92
C VAL A 91 11.56 15.38 -5.71
N HIS A 92 12.22 14.41 -5.10
CA HIS A 92 13.64 14.43 -4.81
C HIS A 92 14.39 13.54 -5.78
N PRO A 93 15.32 14.09 -6.60
CA PRO A 93 16.08 13.32 -7.59
C PRO A 93 16.88 12.17 -6.98
N GLU A 94 17.42 12.36 -5.79
CA GLU A 94 18.22 11.36 -5.06
C GLU A 94 17.43 10.13 -4.59
N TRP A 95 16.10 10.12 -4.71
CA TRP A 95 15.26 9.00 -4.32
C TRP A 95 14.58 8.31 -5.52
N GLN A 96 15.02 8.61 -6.74
CA GLN A 96 14.39 8.08 -7.95
C GLN A 96 14.99 6.74 -8.43
N ASP A 97 16.16 6.37 -7.93
CA ASP A 97 16.86 5.13 -8.30
C ASP A 97 16.35 3.93 -7.49
N LEU A 98 15.08 3.55 -7.72
CA LEU A 98 14.49 2.36 -7.11
C LEU A 98 14.57 1.19 -8.11
N ALA A 99 15.05 0.03 -7.64
CA ALA A 99 15.20 -1.18 -8.45
C ALA A 99 14.52 -2.40 -7.80
N VAL A 100 14.23 -3.43 -8.61
CA VAL A 100 13.76 -4.71 -8.09
C VAL A 100 14.84 -5.32 -7.18
N GLY A 101 14.44 -5.75 -6.00
CA GLY A 101 15.32 -6.26 -4.94
C GLY A 101 15.66 -5.24 -3.86
N ASP A 102 15.47 -3.94 -4.12
CA ASP A 102 15.66 -2.90 -3.11
C ASP A 102 14.67 -3.02 -1.96
N TYR A 103 15.00 -2.35 -0.85
CA TYR A 103 14.16 -2.31 0.34
C TYR A 103 13.60 -0.90 0.58
N VAL A 104 12.29 -0.81 0.67
CA VAL A 104 11.54 0.38 1.10
C VAL A 104 11.29 0.24 2.60
N LYS A 105 12.00 1.02 3.41
CA LYS A 105 11.99 0.88 4.86
C LYS A 105 10.75 1.48 5.50
N TYR A 106 10.24 0.85 6.57
CA TYR A 106 9.10 1.38 7.31
C TYR A 106 9.42 2.70 8.01
N TRP A 107 10.64 2.82 8.57
CA TRP A 107 11.15 4.04 9.20
C TRP A 107 12.64 4.20 9.02
N ARG A 108 13.10 5.42 9.25
CA ARG A 108 14.50 5.81 9.02
C ARG A 108 15.53 4.98 9.80
N GLY A 109 15.15 4.44 10.96
CA GLY A 109 16.03 3.63 11.80
C GLY A 109 16.11 2.16 11.41
N SER A 110 15.31 1.70 10.43
CA SER A 110 15.34 0.30 9.99
C SER A 110 16.70 -0.06 9.39
N GLN A 111 17.25 -1.22 9.79
CA GLN A 111 18.53 -1.71 9.29
C GLN A 111 18.34 -2.92 8.38
N GLY A 112 18.97 -2.87 7.20
CA GLY A 112 18.91 -3.95 6.21
C GLY A 112 17.46 -4.25 5.76
N ALA A 113 17.13 -5.54 5.68
CA ALA A 113 15.80 -6.02 5.31
C ALA A 113 14.79 -6.01 6.47
N VAL A 114 15.23 -5.69 7.68
CA VAL A 114 14.36 -5.65 8.86
C VAL A 114 13.45 -4.44 8.78
N ASP A 115 12.15 -4.65 9.03
CA ASP A 115 11.13 -3.60 8.97
C ASP A 115 11.08 -2.88 7.62
N ALA A 116 11.07 -3.63 6.52
CA ALA A 116 11.02 -3.10 5.17
C ALA A 116 10.18 -3.96 4.23
N TRP A 117 9.69 -3.33 3.17
CA TRP A 117 9.13 -3.99 2.01
C TRP A 117 10.22 -4.18 0.96
N GLN A 118 10.26 -5.35 0.32
CA GLN A 118 11.13 -5.56 -0.84
C GLN A 118 10.39 -5.15 -2.13
N VAL A 119 11.06 -4.44 -3.02
CA VAL A 119 10.57 -4.19 -4.37
C VAL A 119 10.60 -5.49 -5.15
N ALA A 120 9.44 -6.11 -5.34
CA ALA A 120 9.29 -7.37 -6.05
C ALA A 120 8.99 -7.16 -7.55
N LEU A 121 8.24 -6.11 -7.86
CA LEU A 121 7.83 -5.77 -9.22
C LEU A 121 7.99 -4.28 -9.44
N LEU A 122 8.57 -3.89 -10.59
CA LEU A 122 8.77 -2.50 -10.95
C LEU A 122 8.61 -2.35 -12.47
N GLU A 123 7.50 -1.75 -12.88
CA GLU A 123 7.22 -1.33 -14.25
C GLU A 123 7.07 0.20 -14.24
N PRO A 124 8.08 0.97 -14.72
CA PRO A 124 8.04 2.43 -14.67
C PRO A 124 6.75 3.00 -15.25
N ASN A 125 6.20 4.00 -14.57
CA ASN A 125 4.94 4.68 -14.90
C ASN A 125 3.69 3.77 -14.93
N ARG A 126 3.80 2.52 -14.49
CA ARG A 126 2.70 1.56 -14.56
C ARG A 126 2.45 0.80 -13.28
N PHE A 127 3.47 0.15 -12.72
CA PHE A 127 3.27 -0.71 -11.55
C PHE A 127 4.48 -0.75 -10.62
N LEU A 128 4.22 -0.53 -9.33
CA LEU A 128 5.15 -0.78 -8.24
C LEU A 128 4.54 -1.84 -7.32
N GLY A 129 5.24 -2.96 -7.12
CA GLY A 129 4.85 -4.04 -6.24
C GLY A 129 5.82 -4.23 -5.09
N LEU A 130 5.38 -3.97 -3.87
CA LEU A 130 6.16 -4.11 -2.65
C LEU A 130 5.77 -5.41 -1.93
N HIS A 131 6.72 -6.31 -1.77
CA HIS A 131 6.53 -7.61 -1.12
C HIS A 131 6.99 -7.58 0.33
N GLY A 132 6.15 -8.02 1.23
CA GLY A 132 6.47 -8.20 2.64
C GLY A 132 6.24 -9.65 3.07
N LEU A 133 7.20 -10.20 3.78
CA LEU A 133 7.12 -11.53 4.38
C LEU A 133 7.66 -11.46 5.80
N THR A 134 6.78 -11.68 6.78
CA THR A 134 7.15 -11.52 8.19
C THR A 134 6.65 -12.67 9.03
N ASP A 135 7.31 -12.93 10.17
CA ASP A 135 6.73 -13.72 11.24
C ASP A 135 5.59 -12.98 11.95
N LEU A 136 4.94 -13.61 12.92
CA LEU A 136 3.85 -12.97 13.68
C LEU A 136 4.32 -11.85 14.62
N ARG A 137 5.63 -11.67 14.80
CA ARG A 137 6.23 -10.56 15.55
C ARG A 137 6.66 -9.42 14.63
N LEU A 138 6.31 -9.52 13.33
CA LEU A 138 6.65 -8.56 12.28
C LEU A 138 8.15 -8.50 11.92
N HIS A 139 8.94 -9.53 12.26
CA HIS A 139 10.31 -9.62 11.78
C HIS A 139 10.30 -10.16 10.34
N ASN A 140 11.05 -9.53 9.45
CA ASN A 140 11.18 -9.99 8.07
C ASN A 140 11.81 -11.39 8.03
N LEU A 141 11.25 -12.19 7.14
CA LEU A 141 11.75 -13.55 6.84
C LEU A 141 12.42 -13.53 5.46
N ASP A 142 13.46 -14.36 5.31
CA ASP A 142 14.11 -14.56 4.02
C ASP A 142 13.14 -15.27 3.04
N PRO A 143 12.78 -14.67 1.91
CA PRO A 143 11.87 -15.26 0.94
C PRO A 143 12.45 -16.54 0.27
N ASN A 144 13.76 -16.78 0.35
CA ASN A 144 14.41 -17.98 -0.18
C ASN A 144 14.42 -19.15 0.79
N GLN A 145 14.01 -18.95 2.04
CA GLN A 145 13.92 -20.00 3.05
C GLN A 145 12.50 -20.59 3.12
N PRO A 146 12.37 -21.86 3.57
CA PRO A 146 11.06 -22.46 3.82
C PRO A 146 10.23 -21.61 4.79
N ARG A 147 8.96 -21.37 4.45
CA ARG A 147 8.03 -20.61 5.31
C ARG A 147 7.83 -21.32 6.65
N PRO A 148 7.88 -20.62 7.78
CA PRO A 148 7.53 -21.20 9.07
C PRO A 148 6.02 -21.54 9.13
N HIS A 149 5.59 -22.22 10.20
CA HIS A 149 4.17 -22.56 10.37
C HIS A 149 3.26 -21.32 10.53
N ALA A 150 3.83 -20.22 11.02
CA ALA A 150 3.07 -18.99 11.28
C ALA A 150 3.82 -17.79 10.66
N TYR A 151 3.15 -17.12 9.70
CA TYR A 151 3.70 -15.98 8.98
C TYR A 151 2.61 -15.13 8.34
N THR A 152 2.97 -13.91 7.96
CA THR A 152 2.19 -13.07 7.06
C THR A 152 3.03 -12.79 5.81
N GLU A 153 2.40 -12.85 4.65
CA GLU A 153 3.01 -12.55 3.37
C GLU A 153 2.05 -11.71 2.57
N GLY A 154 2.53 -10.66 1.94
CA GLY A 154 1.68 -9.76 1.19
C GLY A 154 2.41 -9.03 0.07
N LEU A 155 1.68 -8.74 -0.97
CA LEU A 155 2.04 -7.79 -2.02
C LEU A 155 1.20 -6.53 -1.84
N TRP A 156 1.84 -5.39 -1.67
CA TRP A 156 1.24 -4.08 -1.69
C TRP A 156 1.57 -3.42 -3.03
N GLY A 157 0.58 -3.38 -3.91
CA GLY A 157 0.75 -2.94 -5.29
C GLY A 157 0.14 -1.58 -5.54
N PHE A 158 0.80 -0.81 -6.41
CA PHE A 158 0.38 0.50 -6.89
C PHE A 158 0.31 0.45 -8.41
N LEU A 159 -0.91 0.33 -8.96
CA LEU A 159 -1.16 0.24 -10.38
C LEU A 159 -1.61 1.61 -10.89
N LEU A 160 -0.91 2.12 -11.90
CA LEU A 160 -1.26 3.33 -12.63
C LEU A 160 -1.89 2.96 -13.97
N ASN A 161 -3.12 3.39 -14.18
CA ASN A 161 -3.81 3.28 -15.46
C ASN A 161 -3.99 4.70 -16.02
N GLU A 162 -3.50 4.92 -17.22
CA GLU A 162 -3.71 6.19 -17.91
C GLU A 162 -5.18 6.34 -18.31
N LEU A 163 -5.73 7.52 -18.07
CA LEU A 163 -7.08 7.91 -18.45
C LEU A 163 -7.05 9.01 -19.50
N PRO A 164 -8.12 9.14 -20.32
CA PRO A 164 -8.24 10.25 -21.27
C PRO A 164 -8.08 11.61 -20.58
N GLY A 165 -7.40 12.54 -21.28
CA GLY A 165 -7.15 13.90 -20.78
C GLY A 165 -5.93 14.02 -19.87
N GLY A 166 -4.95 13.11 -19.99
CA GLY A 166 -3.70 13.20 -19.23
C GLY A 166 -3.89 12.98 -17.73
N ARG A 167 -4.80 12.09 -17.36
CA ARG A 167 -5.09 11.75 -15.96
C ARG A 167 -4.65 10.32 -15.64
N THR A 168 -4.47 10.05 -14.37
CA THR A 168 -4.08 8.74 -13.87
C THR A 168 -5.13 8.17 -12.92
N ARG A 169 -5.48 6.91 -13.12
CA ARG A 169 -6.21 6.11 -12.14
C ARG A 169 -5.20 5.30 -11.34
N LEU A 170 -4.93 5.71 -10.11
CA LEU A 170 -4.13 4.96 -9.15
C LEU A 170 -5.04 3.95 -8.46
N VAL A 171 -4.75 2.67 -8.65
CA VAL A 171 -5.42 1.55 -7.98
C VAL A 171 -4.41 0.87 -7.06
N ILE A 172 -4.68 0.89 -5.76
CA ILE A 172 -3.86 0.22 -4.75
C ILE A 172 -4.55 -1.07 -4.34
N GLY A 173 -3.81 -2.18 -4.37
CA GLY A 173 -4.31 -3.49 -4.06
C GLY A 173 -3.18 -4.49 -3.86
N GLY A 174 -3.47 -5.76 -4.05
CA GLY A 174 -2.45 -6.81 -3.98
C GLY A 174 -3.00 -8.14 -3.51
N TYR A 175 -2.12 -8.94 -2.95
CA TYR A 175 -2.41 -10.28 -2.49
C TYR A 175 -1.88 -10.48 -1.08
N GLU A 176 -2.56 -11.28 -0.28
CA GLU A 176 -2.15 -11.56 1.10
C GLU A 176 -2.33 -13.02 1.46
N ALA A 177 -1.40 -13.57 2.23
CA ALA A 177 -1.46 -14.89 2.82
C ALA A 177 -1.11 -14.79 4.31
N VAL A 178 -2.00 -15.23 5.18
CA VAL A 178 -1.76 -15.34 6.62
C VAL A 178 -1.83 -16.79 7.04
N ARG A 179 -0.85 -17.25 7.79
CA ARG A 179 -0.80 -18.61 8.32
C ARG A 179 -0.59 -18.59 9.83
N PRO A 180 -1.32 -19.41 10.58
CA PRO A 180 -2.48 -20.20 10.12
C PRO A 180 -3.67 -19.32 9.70
N ARG A 181 -4.51 -19.81 8.79
CA ARG A 181 -5.60 -19.03 8.15
C ARG A 181 -6.60 -18.37 9.11
N TRP A 182 -6.83 -18.95 10.27
CA TRP A 182 -7.75 -18.37 11.25
C TRP A 182 -7.27 -17.03 11.83
N LEU A 183 -5.94 -16.79 11.84
CA LEU A 183 -5.36 -15.50 12.23
C LEU A 183 -5.67 -14.38 11.22
N GLY A 184 -5.82 -14.71 9.93
CA GLY A 184 -6.13 -13.72 8.91
C GLY A 184 -7.41 -12.95 9.18
N ARG A 185 -8.41 -13.60 9.81
CA ARG A 185 -9.64 -12.93 10.22
C ARG A 185 -9.42 -11.85 11.29
N LEU A 186 -8.48 -12.07 12.22
CA LEU A 186 -8.12 -11.09 13.24
C LEU A 186 -7.32 -9.93 12.67
N TYR A 187 -6.38 -10.21 11.76
CA TYR A 187 -5.53 -9.21 11.13
C TYR A 187 -6.34 -8.23 10.26
N SER A 188 -7.34 -8.71 9.54
CA SER A 188 -8.15 -7.89 8.64
C SER A 188 -9.20 -7.01 9.34
N TYR A 189 -9.31 -7.02 10.66
CA TYR A 189 -10.27 -6.19 11.41
C TYR A 189 -9.75 -4.81 11.83
N THR A 190 -8.51 -4.46 11.49
CA THR A 190 -7.91 -3.19 11.92
C THR A 190 -8.30 -2.05 10.96
N PRO A 191 -9.26 -1.18 11.31
CA PRO A 191 -9.74 -0.12 10.41
C PRO A 191 -8.68 0.94 10.13
N VAL A 192 -7.73 1.13 11.05
CA VAL A 192 -6.70 2.16 10.95
C VAL A 192 -5.86 2.04 9.66
N VAL A 193 -5.55 0.81 9.24
CA VAL A 193 -4.77 0.55 8.02
C VAL A 193 -5.46 1.11 6.78
N TRP A 194 -6.77 0.89 6.63
CA TRP A 194 -7.56 1.35 5.48
C TRP A 194 -7.76 2.86 5.50
N ILE A 195 -7.95 3.43 6.69
CA ILE A 195 -8.05 4.89 6.85
C ILE A 195 -6.71 5.57 6.54
N MET A 196 -5.59 4.99 6.98
CA MET A 196 -4.25 5.48 6.63
C MET A 196 -3.99 5.37 5.13
N GLN A 197 -4.38 4.25 4.49
CA GLN A 197 -4.25 4.05 3.06
C GLN A 197 -5.07 5.10 2.26
N ALA A 198 -6.32 5.36 2.64
CA ALA A 198 -7.14 6.39 2.00
C ALA A 198 -6.51 7.79 2.15
N ARG A 199 -5.90 8.07 3.31
CA ARG A 199 -5.17 9.33 3.52
C ARG A 199 -3.92 9.41 2.66
N THR A 200 -3.10 8.34 2.60
CA THR A 200 -1.93 8.26 1.69
C THR A 200 -2.34 8.63 0.27
N MET A 201 -3.39 8.00 -0.26
CA MET A 201 -3.88 8.27 -1.61
C MET A 201 -4.35 9.72 -1.78
N SER A 202 -5.06 10.27 -0.79
CA SER A 202 -5.57 11.65 -0.84
C SER A 202 -4.44 12.69 -0.76
N VAL A 203 -3.41 12.44 0.05
CA VAL A 203 -2.25 13.35 0.17
C VAL A 203 -1.39 13.25 -1.08
N LEU A 204 -1.13 12.03 -1.57
CA LEU A 204 -0.39 11.80 -2.81
C LEU A 204 -1.07 12.54 -3.98
N LYS A 205 -2.39 12.32 -4.20
CA LYS A 205 -3.16 13.04 -5.21
C LYS A 205 -2.95 14.54 -5.11
N ARG A 206 -3.18 15.13 -3.96
CA ARG A 206 -3.03 16.58 -3.75
C ARG A 206 -1.61 17.08 -4.06
N ASN A 207 -0.58 16.35 -3.63
CA ASN A 207 0.81 16.76 -3.85
C ASN A 207 1.18 16.72 -5.34
N VAL A 208 0.78 15.65 -6.05
CA VAL A 208 1.00 15.51 -7.50
C VAL A 208 0.29 16.63 -8.26
N GLU A 209 -0.99 16.84 -8.01
CA GLU A 209 -1.79 17.85 -8.71
C GLU A 209 -1.28 19.26 -8.45
N HIS A 210 -0.87 19.56 -7.22
CA HIS A 210 -0.26 20.86 -6.90
C HIS A 210 1.07 21.06 -7.63
N ALA A 211 1.92 20.03 -7.71
CA ALA A 211 3.18 20.09 -8.44
C ALA A 211 2.98 20.23 -9.96
N ALA A 212 1.97 19.58 -10.54
CA ALA A 212 1.59 19.71 -11.94
C ALA A 212 1.13 21.15 -12.28
N GLN A 213 0.27 21.71 -11.44
CA GLN A 213 -0.24 23.09 -11.60
C GLN A 213 0.87 24.15 -11.49
N ALA A 214 1.89 23.93 -10.68
CA ALA A 214 3.00 24.87 -10.51
C ALA A 214 3.96 24.93 -11.73
N ARG A 215 3.82 23.97 -12.67
CA ARG A 215 4.63 23.90 -13.91
C ARG A 215 3.93 24.47 -15.14
N THR A 216 2.62 24.72 -15.05
CA THR A 216 1.80 25.34 -16.10
C THR A 216 1.69 26.85 -15.89
#